data_044838543f3feba12f80ba69427f615b
#
_entry.id   044838543f3feba12f80ba69427f615b
#
_cell.length_a   1.000
_cell.length_b   1.000
_cell.length_c   1.000
_cell.angle_alpha   90.00
_cell.angle_beta   90.00
_cell.angle_gamma   90.00
#
_symmetry.space_group_name_H-M   'P 1'
#
loop_
_entity.id
_entity.type
_entity.pdbx_description
1 polymer ?
#
loop_
_entity_poly.entity_id
_entity_poly.type
_entity_poly.pdbx_seq_one_letter_code
_entity_poly.pdbx_strand_id
1 'polypeptide(L)'
;MSVYVIVQGRVENQELLDQYVAKAGSTIKSHQGRTIAFDENPEVVEGKIGNPRTVIVEFPSMTAFRAWYHSPEYQEILPLRLKSTPGTLVVAKGFQPS
;
A
#
# COMPACT_ATOMS: atom_id res chain seq x y z
N MET A 1 -0.03 8.68 -16.81
CA MET A 1 -0.77 9.20 -15.65
C MET A 1 -0.50 8.34 -14.44
N SER A 2 -0.06 8.95 -13.36
CA SER A 2 0.21 8.21 -12.12
C SER A 2 -1.07 7.65 -11.52
N VAL A 3 -0.91 6.54 -10.81
CA VAL A 3 -1.96 5.98 -9.99
C VAL A 3 -1.45 5.89 -8.54
N TYR A 4 -2.38 5.90 -7.60
CA TYR A 4 -2.04 5.91 -6.18
C TYR A 4 -2.71 4.74 -5.48
N VAL A 5 -1.87 3.91 -4.88
CA VAL A 5 -2.34 2.77 -4.09
C VAL A 5 -2.51 3.26 -2.66
N ILE A 6 -3.71 3.15 -2.14
CA ILE A 6 -4.03 3.60 -0.79
C ILE A 6 -4.35 2.38 0.04
N VAL A 7 -3.50 2.09 1.01
CA VAL A 7 -3.66 0.95 1.90
C VAL A 7 -4.01 1.48 3.27
N GLN A 8 -5.16 1.05 3.79
CA GLN A 8 -5.57 1.37 5.15
C GLN A 8 -5.88 0.09 5.89
N GLY A 9 -5.32 -0.06 7.08
CA GLY A 9 -5.49 -1.28 7.83
C GLY A 9 -5.22 -1.09 9.31
N ARG A 10 -5.73 -2.05 10.09
CA ARG A 10 -5.49 -2.12 11.52
C ARG A 10 -4.44 -3.18 11.79
N VAL A 11 -3.40 -2.82 12.54
CA VAL A 11 -2.35 -3.78 12.85
C VAL A 11 -2.88 -4.78 13.88
N GLU A 12 -2.90 -6.05 13.49
CA GLU A 12 -3.30 -7.15 14.36
C GLU A 12 -2.15 -8.07 14.71
N ASN A 13 -1.07 -8.05 13.94
CA ASN A 13 0.12 -8.86 14.21
C ASN A 13 1.36 -8.08 13.77
N GLN A 14 1.99 -7.45 14.75
CA GLN A 14 3.14 -6.58 14.48
C GLN A 14 4.33 -7.36 13.92
N GLU A 15 4.57 -8.57 14.38
CA GLU A 15 5.69 -9.38 13.92
C GLU A 15 5.57 -9.71 12.43
N LEU A 16 4.38 -10.11 11.98
CA LEU A 16 4.14 -10.38 10.57
C LEU A 16 4.22 -9.09 9.74
N LEU A 17 3.73 -7.98 10.28
CA LEU A 17 3.81 -6.69 9.61
C LEU A 17 5.27 -6.29 9.41
N ASP A 18 6.11 -6.46 10.43
CA ASP A 18 7.54 -6.14 10.33
C ASP A 18 8.20 -6.96 9.23
N GLN A 19 7.85 -8.24 9.10
CA GLN A 19 8.37 -9.09 8.03
C GLN A 19 7.90 -8.60 6.66
N TYR A 20 6.64 -8.17 6.55
CA TYR A 20 6.11 -7.64 5.30
C TYR A 20 6.83 -6.35 4.91
N VAL A 21 6.91 -5.40 5.84
CA VAL A 21 7.53 -4.10 5.58
C VAL A 21 9.00 -4.26 5.16
N ALA A 22 9.71 -5.21 5.78
CA ALA A 22 11.12 -5.45 5.45
C ALA A 22 11.34 -5.90 4.00
N LYS A 23 10.30 -6.47 3.37
CA LYS A 23 10.40 -7.03 2.02
C LYS A 23 9.65 -6.22 0.97
N ALA A 24 8.57 -5.54 1.36
CA ALA A 24 7.69 -4.88 0.42
C ALA A 24 8.35 -3.73 -0.34
N GLY A 25 9.19 -2.95 0.34
CA GLY A 25 9.81 -1.78 -0.27
C GLY A 25 10.61 -2.08 -1.52
N SER A 26 11.39 -3.16 -1.51
CA SER A 26 12.19 -3.53 -2.67
C SER A 26 11.33 -3.99 -3.85
N THR A 27 10.21 -4.66 -3.59
CA THR A 27 9.30 -5.08 -4.67
C THR A 27 8.63 -3.87 -5.32
N ILE A 28 8.25 -2.88 -4.51
CA ILE A 28 7.66 -1.63 -5.01
C ILE A 28 8.67 -0.90 -5.88
N LYS A 29 9.88 -0.73 -5.38
CA LYS A 29 10.94 -0.01 -6.08
C LYS A 29 11.30 -0.68 -7.41
N SER A 30 11.36 -2.00 -7.45
CA SER A 30 11.72 -2.72 -8.68
C SER A 30 10.62 -2.63 -9.75
N HIS A 31 9.43 -2.15 -9.41
CA HIS A 31 8.33 -1.94 -10.35
C HIS A 31 7.99 -0.47 -10.51
N GLN A 32 8.97 0.42 -10.29
CA GLN A 32 8.84 1.87 -10.50
C GLN A 32 7.88 2.55 -9.53
N GLY A 33 7.52 1.88 -8.44
CA GLY A 33 6.69 2.49 -7.41
C GLY A 33 7.52 3.25 -6.41
N ARG A 34 6.87 4.18 -5.71
CA ARG A 34 7.51 4.84 -4.59
C ARG A 34 6.47 5.14 -3.51
N THR A 35 6.86 4.90 -2.28
CA THR A 35 6.01 5.20 -1.14
C THR A 35 6.05 6.70 -0.88
N ILE A 36 4.89 7.36 -0.94
CA ILE A 36 4.81 8.81 -0.76
C ILE A 36 4.14 9.22 0.55
N ALA A 37 3.49 8.27 1.24
CA ALA A 37 2.97 8.50 2.58
C ALA A 37 3.03 7.20 3.35
N PHE A 38 3.44 7.30 4.61
CA PHE A 38 3.49 6.17 5.52
C PHE A 38 3.21 6.72 6.91
N ASP A 39 1.97 6.54 7.38
CA ASP A 39 1.54 7.10 8.65
C ASP A 39 0.78 6.04 9.44
N GLU A 40 1.34 5.66 10.57
CA GLU A 40 0.73 4.61 11.38
C GLU A 40 -0.48 5.09 12.18
N ASN A 41 -0.63 6.42 12.32
CA ASN A 41 -1.73 6.99 13.07
C ASN A 41 -2.13 8.36 12.50
N PRO A 42 -2.71 8.41 11.30
CA PRO A 42 -3.08 9.68 10.68
C PRO A 42 -4.17 10.39 11.47
N GLU A 43 -4.13 11.72 11.42
CA GLU A 43 -5.14 12.55 12.07
C GLU A 43 -6.46 12.43 11.31
N VAL A 44 -7.53 12.10 12.01
CA VAL A 44 -8.86 12.05 11.42
C VAL A 44 -9.49 13.42 11.60
N VAL A 45 -9.59 14.17 10.49
CA VAL A 45 -10.13 15.54 10.52
C VAL A 45 -11.66 15.52 10.52
N GLU A 46 -12.25 14.60 9.77
CA GLU A 46 -13.70 14.44 9.70
C GLU A 46 -14.04 12.97 9.67
N GLY A 47 -15.12 12.61 10.33
CA GLY A 47 -15.68 11.27 10.28
C GLY A 47 -15.01 10.31 11.23
N LYS A 48 -15.24 9.04 10.97
CA LYS A 48 -14.66 7.94 11.74
C LYS A 48 -13.98 6.97 10.80
N ILE A 49 -12.83 6.45 11.21
CA ILE A 49 -12.08 5.50 10.41
C ILE A 49 -11.69 4.32 11.32
N GLY A 50 -12.06 3.11 10.91
CA GLY A 50 -11.80 1.92 11.70
C GLY A 50 -10.39 1.36 11.54
N ASN A 51 -9.71 1.74 10.46
CA ASN A 51 -8.38 1.23 10.12
C ASN A 51 -7.45 2.41 9.84
N PRO A 52 -6.84 2.99 10.89
CA PRO A 52 -6.15 4.28 10.76
C PRO A 52 -4.82 4.23 10.01
N ARG A 53 -4.05 3.12 10.10
CA ARG A 53 -2.74 3.07 9.46
C ARG A 53 -2.88 3.25 7.96
N THR A 54 -2.22 4.26 7.41
CA THR A 54 -2.37 4.62 6.00
C THR A 54 -1.00 4.64 5.30
N VAL A 55 -0.92 3.94 4.18
CA VAL A 55 0.27 3.94 3.32
C VAL A 55 -0.19 4.29 1.91
N ILE A 56 0.51 5.21 1.26
CA ILE A 56 0.21 5.58 -0.12
C ILE A 56 1.45 5.34 -0.98
N VAL A 57 1.27 4.59 -2.05
CA VAL A 57 2.33 4.27 -3.00
C VAL A 57 1.93 4.78 -4.37
N GLU A 58 2.82 5.51 -5.02
CA GLU A 58 2.59 6.00 -6.37
C GLU A 58 3.26 5.07 -7.37
N PHE A 59 2.53 4.75 -8.46
CA PHE A 59 3.08 4.09 -9.64
C PHE A 59 2.87 4.99 -10.86
N PRO A 60 3.78 4.94 -11.85
CA PRO A 60 3.66 5.83 -13.02
C PRO A 60 2.46 5.49 -13.91
N SER A 61 1.90 4.30 -13.79
CA SER A 61 0.76 3.88 -14.59
C SER A 61 0.02 2.73 -13.90
N MET A 62 -1.20 2.48 -14.36
CA MET A 62 -1.97 1.32 -13.90
C MET A 62 -1.27 0.02 -14.30
N THR A 63 -0.63 0.01 -15.46
CA THR A 63 0.14 -1.16 -15.93
C THR A 63 1.28 -1.49 -14.96
N ALA A 64 2.01 -0.47 -14.51
CA ALA A 64 3.11 -0.65 -13.55
C ALA A 64 2.58 -1.18 -12.21
N PHE A 65 1.45 -0.63 -11.75
CA PHE A 65 0.81 -1.12 -10.53
C PHE A 65 0.44 -2.60 -10.64
N ARG A 66 -0.20 -2.98 -11.73
CA ARG A 66 -0.61 -4.38 -11.92
C ARG A 66 0.58 -5.31 -12.03
N ALA A 67 1.64 -4.86 -12.70
CA ALA A 67 2.88 -5.63 -12.78
C ALA A 67 3.46 -5.90 -11.40
N TRP A 68 3.42 -4.90 -10.52
CA TRP A 68 3.87 -5.06 -9.14
C TRP A 68 2.97 -6.01 -8.37
N TYR A 69 1.66 -5.74 -8.38
CA TYR A 69 0.70 -6.50 -7.55
C TYR A 69 0.71 -7.99 -7.91
N HIS A 70 0.79 -8.30 -9.20
CA HIS A 70 0.75 -9.67 -9.68
C HIS A 70 2.13 -10.31 -9.82
N SER A 71 3.20 -9.60 -9.46
CA SER A 71 4.53 -10.18 -9.54
C SER A 71 4.68 -11.34 -8.56
N PRO A 72 5.48 -12.36 -8.93
CA PRO A 72 5.74 -13.47 -7.99
C PRO A 72 6.32 -13.01 -6.67
N GLU A 73 7.25 -12.06 -6.70
CA GLU A 73 7.90 -11.56 -5.49
C GLU A 73 6.93 -10.85 -4.55
N TYR A 74 5.94 -10.11 -5.08
CA TYR A 74 4.95 -9.50 -4.21
C TYR A 74 3.91 -10.51 -3.73
N GLN A 75 3.45 -11.39 -4.60
CA GLN A 75 2.47 -12.41 -4.22
C GLN A 75 2.99 -13.32 -3.12
N GLU A 76 4.29 -13.54 -3.07
CA GLU A 76 4.92 -14.35 -2.03
C GLU A 76 4.75 -13.73 -0.64
N ILE A 77 4.81 -12.40 -0.54
CA ILE A 77 4.72 -11.70 0.76
C ILE A 77 3.32 -11.16 1.06
N LEU A 78 2.41 -11.15 0.08
CA LEU A 78 1.06 -10.66 0.28
C LEU A 78 0.34 -11.31 1.47
N PRO A 79 0.45 -12.63 1.71
CA PRO A 79 -0.19 -13.24 2.88
C PRO A 79 0.24 -12.61 4.20
N LEU A 80 1.48 -12.12 4.30
CA LEU A 80 1.95 -11.45 5.52
C LEU A 80 1.13 -10.19 5.79
N ARG A 81 0.84 -9.40 4.73
CA ARG A 81 0.02 -8.21 4.88
C ARG A 81 -1.42 -8.56 5.24
N LEU A 82 -2.00 -9.54 4.55
CA LEU A 82 -3.41 -9.90 4.79
C LEU A 82 -3.63 -10.43 6.20
N LYS A 83 -2.65 -11.14 6.75
CA LYS A 83 -2.75 -11.68 8.11
C LYS A 83 -2.40 -10.66 9.19
N SER A 84 -1.49 -9.72 8.87
CA SER A 84 -1.00 -8.76 9.86
C SER A 84 -1.86 -7.52 9.97
N THR A 85 -2.45 -7.08 8.86
CA THR A 85 -3.11 -5.78 8.79
C THR A 85 -4.36 -5.87 7.92
N PRO A 86 -5.43 -6.46 8.45
CA PRO A 86 -6.69 -6.49 7.69
C PRO A 86 -7.19 -5.08 7.43
N GLY A 87 -7.75 -4.87 6.25
CA GLY A 87 -8.22 -3.57 5.82
C GLY A 87 -8.46 -3.54 4.34
N THR A 88 -8.17 -2.40 3.73
CA THR A 88 -8.44 -2.18 2.31
C THR A 88 -7.19 -1.77 1.55
N LEU A 89 -7.15 -2.16 0.29
CA LEU A 89 -6.20 -1.65 -0.68
C LEU A 89 -7.01 -1.21 -1.88
N VAL A 90 -6.93 0.08 -2.21
CA VAL A 90 -7.57 0.61 -3.41
C VAL A 90 -6.52 1.29 -4.26
N VAL A 91 -6.75 1.36 -5.57
CA VAL A 91 -5.88 2.11 -6.46
C VAL A 91 -6.72 3.18 -7.14
N ALA A 92 -6.30 4.43 -6.99
CA ALA A 92 -6.98 5.58 -7.55
C ALA A 92 -6.16 6.18 -8.67
N LYS A 93 -6.83 6.60 -9.73
CA LYS A 93 -6.17 7.30 -10.84
C LYS A 93 -5.82 8.71 -10.42
N GLY A 94 -4.65 9.17 -10.85
CA GLY A 94 -4.23 10.53 -10.59
C GLY A 94 -5.16 11.55 -11.26
N PHE A 95 -5.21 12.73 -10.68
CA PHE A 95 -5.99 13.84 -11.23
C PHE A 95 -5.13 14.64 -12.20
N GLN A 96 -5.65 14.85 -13.39
CA GLN A 96 -4.96 15.61 -14.41
C GLN A 96 -5.92 16.70 -14.91
N PRO A 97 -5.78 17.91 -14.39
CA PRO A 97 -6.63 19.01 -14.83
C PRO A 97 -6.35 19.34 -16.28
N SER A 98 -7.40 19.61 -17.05
CA SER A 98 -7.31 19.98 -18.47
C SER A 98 -7.15 21.50 -18.62
#